data_3de7211037bb7bd5440ad3235f27c3c9
#
_entry.id   3de7211037bb7bd5440ad3235f27c3c9
#
_cell.length_a   1.000
_cell.length_b   1.000
_cell.length_c   1.000
_cell.angle_alpha   90.00
_cell.angle_beta   90.00
_cell.angle_gamma   90.00
#
_symmetry.space_group_name_H-M   'P 1'
#
loop_
_entity.id
_entity.type
_entity.pdbx_description
1 polymer ?
#
loop_
_entity_poly.entity_id
_entity_poly.type
_entity_poly.pdbx_seq_one_letter_code
_entity_poly.pdbx_strand_id
1 'polypeptide(L)'
;MANRPTLTEIKMHSRIDTDYEDDYLIALDNSAFDFIRTYLNRDLVLDNTAELTEGQIYYTEQMRICELMLVDSWYTNRSSSEIPKACEYMLNQFRVMNT
;
A
#
# COMPACT_ATOMS: atom_id res chain seq x y z
N MET A 1 -11.85 9.54 -5.84
CA MET A 1 -10.70 8.81 -6.39
C MET A 1 -9.60 8.69 -5.35
N ALA A 2 -9.11 7.50 -5.09
CA ALA A 2 -8.04 7.31 -4.13
C ALA A 2 -6.69 7.53 -4.82
N ASN A 3 -5.84 8.32 -4.20
CA ASN A 3 -4.49 8.54 -4.65
C ASN A 3 -3.53 7.85 -3.69
N ARG A 4 -2.37 7.44 -4.20
CA ARG A 4 -1.34 6.89 -3.34
C ARG A 4 -0.92 7.93 -2.29
N PRO A 5 -0.51 7.47 -1.09
CA PRO A 5 -0.05 8.41 -0.06
C PRO A 5 1.12 9.25 -0.53
N THR A 6 1.13 10.51 -0.13
CA THR A 6 2.29 11.37 -0.35
C THR A 6 3.32 11.14 0.75
N LEU A 7 4.54 11.59 0.53
CA LEU A 7 5.58 11.50 1.56
C LEU A 7 5.13 12.21 2.84
N THR A 8 4.50 13.37 2.71
CA THR A 8 3.99 14.11 3.86
C THR A 8 2.98 13.27 4.65
N GLU A 9 2.06 12.61 3.95
CA GLU A 9 1.07 11.75 4.61
C GLU A 9 1.71 10.56 5.31
N ILE A 10 2.71 9.96 4.67
CA ILE A 10 3.45 8.85 5.27
C ILE A 10 4.12 9.29 6.57
N LYS A 11 4.77 10.44 6.53
CA LYS A 11 5.46 10.98 7.70
C LYS A 11 4.50 11.33 8.81
N MET A 12 3.35 11.89 8.48
CA MET A 12 2.30 12.20 9.45
C MET A 12 1.73 10.94 10.10
N HIS A 13 1.49 9.91 9.30
CA HIS A 13 0.94 8.65 9.80
C HIS A 13 1.90 7.98 10.78
N SER A 14 3.18 8.00 10.49
CA SER A 14 4.21 7.36 11.30
C SER A 14 4.87 8.32 12.30
N ARG A 15 4.41 9.56 12.37
CA ARG A 15 4.93 10.59 13.30
C ARG A 15 6.42 10.82 13.14
N ILE A 16 6.86 10.95 11.89
CA ILE A 16 8.27 11.16 11.57
C ILE A 16 8.49 12.66 11.35
N ASP A 17 9.43 13.25 12.12
CA ASP A 17 9.69 14.69 12.09
C ASP A 17 10.93 15.07 11.30
N THR A 18 11.75 14.09 10.90
CA THR A 18 13.03 14.36 10.26
C THR A 18 12.98 14.05 8.77
N ASP A 19 13.96 14.58 8.03
CA ASP A 19 14.08 14.35 6.59
C ASP A 19 15.19 13.36 6.24
N TYR A 20 15.83 12.79 7.23
CA TYR A 20 16.98 11.90 7.00
C TYR A 20 16.64 10.66 6.20
N GLU A 21 15.42 10.19 6.31
CA GLU A 21 15.04 8.91 5.73
C GLU A 21 13.96 9.06 4.67
N ASP A 22 13.85 10.24 4.07
CA ASP A 22 12.83 10.49 3.05
C ASP A 22 12.95 9.50 1.89
N ASP A 23 14.16 9.28 1.39
CA ASP A 23 14.37 8.35 0.28
C ASP A 23 14.04 6.92 0.69
N TYR A 24 14.36 6.54 1.91
CA TYR A 24 14.02 5.23 2.44
C TYR A 24 12.52 5.05 2.55
N LEU A 25 11.81 6.08 3.02
CA LEU A 25 10.36 6.05 3.12
C LEU A 25 9.70 5.93 1.74
N ILE A 26 10.23 6.62 0.76
CA ILE A 26 9.74 6.51 -0.62
C ILE A 26 9.93 5.08 -1.13
N ALA A 27 11.07 4.49 -0.86
CA ALA A 27 11.34 3.11 -1.26
C ALA A 27 10.40 2.13 -0.55
N LEU A 28 10.13 2.34 0.74
CA LEU A 28 9.18 1.52 1.48
C LEU A 28 7.78 1.64 0.91
N ASP A 29 7.37 2.85 0.55
CA ASP A 29 6.05 3.08 -0.02
C ASP A 29 5.90 2.36 -1.37
N ASN A 30 6.91 2.45 -2.22
CA ASN A 30 6.91 1.75 -3.49
C ASN A 30 6.85 0.24 -3.29
N SER A 31 7.59 -0.26 -2.30
CA SER A 31 7.56 -1.68 -1.96
C SER A 31 6.20 -2.11 -1.44
N ALA A 32 5.55 -1.26 -0.64
CA ALA A 32 4.22 -1.55 -0.12
C ALA A 32 3.20 -1.62 -1.26
N PHE A 33 3.27 -0.68 -2.20
CA PHE A 33 2.39 -0.69 -3.36
C PHE A 33 2.58 -1.97 -4.19
N ASP A 34 3.83 -2.33 -4.45
CA ASP A 34 4.15 -3.56 -5.17
C ASP A 34 3.68 -4.80 -4.42
N PHE A 35 3.80 -4.77 -3.09
CA PHE A 35 3.34 -5.88 -2.27
C PHE A 35 1.83 -6.07 -2.42
N ILE A 36 1.07 -4.96 -2.35
CA ILE A 36 -0.39 -5.03 -2.49
C ILE A 36 -0.75 -5.58 -3.87
N ARG A 37 -0.11 -5.08 -4.91
CA ARG A 37 -0.34 -5.54 -6.27
C ARG A 37 -0.07 -7.03 -6.40
N THR A 38 1.04 -7.50 -5.86
CA THR A 38 1.43 -8.90 -5.92
C THR A 38 0.49 -9.78 -5.08
N TYR A 39 0.15 -9.31 -3.89
CA TYR A 39 -0.74 -10.03 -2.98
C TYR A 39 -2.10 -10.27 -3.63
N LEU A 40 -2.62 -9.25 -4.32
CA LEU A 40 -3.91 -9.35 -4.98
C LEU A 40 -3.82 -10.03 -6.35
N ASN A 41 -2.61 -10.19 -6.88
CA ASN A 41 -2.36 -10.71 -8.22
C ASN A 41 -3.12 -9.92 -9.28
N ARG A 42 -3.14 -8.59 -9.12
CA ARG A 42 -3.81 -7.66 -10.04
C ARG A 42 -3.03 -6.37 -10.16
N ASP A 43 -3.12 -5.75 -11.31
CA ASP A 43 -2.58 -4.41 -11.49
C ASP A 43 -3.54 -3.39 -10.89
N LEU A 44 -2.98 -2.41 -10.19
CA LEU A 44 -3.76 -1.37 -9.53
C LEU A 44 -3.87 -0.16 -10.44
N VAL A 45 -5.09 0.27 -10.72
CA VAL A 45 -5.37 1.42 -11.58
C VAL A 45 -5.76 2.60 -10.70
N LEU A 46 -4.97 3.68 -10.77
CA LEU A 46 -5.20 4.87 -9.95
C LEU A 46 -6.31 5.75 -10.48
N ASP A 47 -6.50 5.76 -11.80
CA ASP A 47 -7.53 6.58 -12.44
C ASP A 47 -8.86 5.81 -12.44
N ASN A 48 -9.80 6.22 -11.60
CA ASN A 48 -11.08 5.53 -11.48
C ASN A 48 -12.03 5.83 -12.65
N THR A 49 -11.63 6.65 -13.61
CA THR A 49 -12.40 6.87 -14.84
C THR A 49 -11.93 5.99 -15.99
N ALA A 50 -10.77 5.33 -15.83
CA ALA A 50 -10.24 4.42 -16.85
C ALA A 50 -11.06 3.13 -16.88
N GLU A 51 -11.18 2.53 -18.05
CA GLU A 51 -11.78 1.21 -18.16
C GLU A 51 -10.80 0.15 -17.70
N LEU A 52 -11.30 -0.80 -16.92
CA LEU A 52 -10.46 -1.90 -16.46
C LEU A 52 -10.39 -2.99 -17.52
N THR A 53 -9.20 -3.52 -17.70
CA THR A 53 -9.00 -4.73 -18.50
C THR A 53 -8.81 -5.92 -17.57
N GLU A 54 -8.70 -7.11 -18.14
CA GLU A 54 -8.49 -8.31 -17.34
C GLU A 54 -7.22 -8.18 -16.49
N GLY A 55 -7.32 -8.58 -15.24
CA GLY A 55 -6.19 -8.53 -14.32
C GLY A 55 -5.98 -7.19 -13.65
N GLN A 56 -6.90 -6.25 -13.83
CA GLN A 56 -6.80 -4.92 -13.23
C GLN A 56 -7.90 -4.70 -12.19
N ILE A 57 -7.61 -3.83 -11.23
CA ILE A 57 -8.58 -3.41 -10.21
C ILE A 57 -8.26 -1.96 -9.84
N TYR A 58 -9.28 -1.19 -9.49
CA TYR A 58 -9.05 0.18 -9.04
C TYR A 58 -8.38 0.20 -7.69
N TYR A 59 -7.46 1.14 -7.52
CA TYR A 59 -6.84 1.43 -6.23
C TYR A 59 -7.86 2.14 -5.35
N THR A 60 -8.12 1.61 -4.16
CA THR A 60 -9.17 2.10 -3.27
C THR A 60 -8.59 2.76 -2.03
N GLU A 61 -9.44 3.46 -1.27
CA GLU A 61 -9.03 4.03 0.02
C GLU A 61 -8.56 2.96 1.00
N GLN A 62 -9.16 1.78 0.97
CA GLN A 62 -8.73 0.69 1.83
C GLN A 62 -7.30 0.25 1.49
N MET A 63 -6.98 0.19 0.20
CA MET A 63 -5.62 -0.12 -0.23
C MET A 63 -4.64 0.98 0.18
N ARG A 64 -5.08 2.23 0.13
CA ARG A 64 -4.27 3.37 0.56
C ARG A 64 -3.93 3.27 2.04
N ILE A 65 -4.91 2.94 2.87
CA ILE A 65 -4.69 2.76 4.30
C ILE A 65 -3.76 1.57 4.54
N CYS A 66 -3.94 0.48 3.81
CA CYS A 66 -3.04 -0.67 3.90
C CYS A 66 -1.61 -0.28 3.53
N GLU A 67 -1.45 0.53 2.50
CA GLU A 67 -0.12 0.98 2.09
C GLU A 67 0.55 1.78 3.20
N LEU A 68 -0.18 2.69 3.85
CA LEU A 68 0.33 3.44 4.99
C LEU A 68 0.70 2.53 6.16
N MET A 69 -0.13 1.55 6.45
CA MET A 69 0.11 0.61 7.54
C MET A 69 1.34 -0.26 7.28
N LEU A 70 1.52 -0.69 6.04
CA LEU A 70 2.69 -1.48 5.65
C LEU A 70 3.98 -0.67 5.79
N VAL A 71 3.96 0.57 5.32
CA VAL A 71 5.14 1.44 5.44
C VAL A 71 5.47 1.65 6.91
N ASP A 72 4.48 1.94 7.75
CA ASP A 72 4.68 2.15 9.18
C ASP A 72 5.26 0.89 9.85
N SER A 73 4.68 -0.26 9.55
CA SER A 73 5.12 -1.52 10.13
C SER A 73 6.56 -1.85 9.74
N TRP A 74 6.89 -1.69 8.46
CA TRP A 74 8.24 -2.00 7.99
C TRP A 74 9.26 -0.96 8.45
N TYR A 75 8.84 0.29 8.60
CA TYR A 75 9.72 1.33 9.10
C TYR A 75 10.06 1.12 10.59
N THR A 76 9.05 0.80 11.40
CA THR A 76 9.24 0.59 12.84
C THR A 76 9.95 -0.71 13.14
N ASN A 77 9.75 -1.74 12.33
CA ASN A 77 10.33 -3.05 12.55
C ASN A 77 11.02 -3.54 11.28
N ARG A 78 12.22 -2.98 11.05
CA ARG A 78 12.97 -3.20 9.81
C ARG A 78 13.44 -4.64 9.60
N SER A 79 13.48 -5.42 10.66
CA SER A 79 13.93 -6.81 10.58
C SER A 79 12.78 -7.79 10.34
N SER A 80 11.54 -7.30 10.35
CA SER A 80 10.37 -8.14 10.17
C SER A 80 9.70 -7.86 8.83
N SER A 81 9.20 -8.91 8.21
CA SER A 81 8.39 -8.80 7.00
C SER A 81 6.92 -9.12 7.28
N GLU A 82 6.52 -9.11 8.55
CA GLU A 82 5.15 -9.41 8.93
C GLU A 82 4.18 -8.35 8.41
N ILE A 83 3.00 -8.81 8.04
CA ILE A 83 1.94 -7.96 7.54
C ILE A 83 0.94 -7.74 8.66
N PRO A 84 0.54 -6.47 8.93
CA PRO A 84 -0.52 -6.23 9.91
C PRO A 84 -1.79 -7.02 9.54
N LYS A 85 -2.42 -7.62 10.54
CA LYS A 85 -3.62 -8.43 10.29
C LYS A 85 -4.74 -7.62 9.68
N ALA A 86 -4.86 -6.35 10.06
CA ALA A 86 -5.87 -5.48 9.48
C ALA A 86 -5.67 -5.31 7.97
N CYS A 87 -4.40 -5.25 7.51
CA CYS A 87 -4.10 -5.21 6.08
C CYS A 87 -4.55 -6.50 5.40
N GLU A 88 -4.26 -7.64 6.00
CA GLU A 88 -4.68 -8.92 5.43
C GLU A 88 -6.19 -8.98 5.25
N TYR A 89 -6.93 -8.57 6.27
CA TYR A 89 -8.40 -8.56 6.21
C TYR A 89 -8.90 -7.69 5.09
N MET A 90 -8.38 -6.47 4.99
CA MET A 90 -8.82 -5.53 3.96
C MET A 90 -8.46 -5.99 2.56
N LEU A 91 -7.27 -6.54 2.39
CA LEU A 91 -6.80 -6.98 1.08
C LEU A 91 -7.50 -8.26 0.63
N ASN A 92 -7.85 -9.13 1.57
CA ASN A 92 -8.53 -10.38 1.20
C ASN A 92 -9.86 -10.15 0.52
N GLN A 93 -10.50 -9.01 0.78
CA GLN A 93 -11.77 -8.66 0.12
C GLN A 93 -11.60 -8.47 -1.39
N PHE A 94 -10.41 -8.09 -1.82
CA PHE A 94 -10.13 -7.79 -3.23
C PHE A 94 -9.40 -8.92 -3.93
N ARG A 95 -9.02 -9.94 -3.18
CA ARG A 95 -8.24 -11.03 -3.72
C ARG A 95 -9.07 -11.88 -4.65
N VAL A 96 -8.48 -12.25 -5.79
CA VAL A 96 -9.15 -13.16 -6.70
C VAL A 96 -9.20 -14.52 -6.05
N MET A 97 -10.41 -15.00 -5.81
CA MET A 97 -10.62 -16.32 -5.27
C MET A 97 -10.49 -17.31 -6.40
N ASN A 98 -9.29 -17.82 -6.56
CA ASN A 98 -9.06 -18.91 -7.49
C ASN A 98 -9.47 -20.19 -6.82
N THR A 99 -10.61 -20.56 -7.13
CA THR A 99 -11.07 -21.86 -6.70
C THR A 99 -10.76 -22.90 -7.76
#